data_96dd6df430420ff1a4cbc4fa2fe569de
#
_entry.id   96dd6df430420ff1a4cbc4fa2fe569de
#
_cell.length_a   1.000
_cell.length_b   1.000
_cell.length_c   1.000
_cell.angle_alpha   90.00
_cell.angle_beta   90.00
_cell.angle_gamma   90.00
#
_symmetry.space_group_name_H-M   'P 1'
#
loop_
_entity.id
_entity.type
_entity.pdbx_description
1 polymer ?
#
loop_
_entity_poly.entity_id
_entity_poly.type
_entity_poly.pdbx_seq_one_letter_code
_entity_poly.pdbx_strand_id
1 'polypeptide(L)'
;VHGNSTALEAVLADAESQQVTDYWFLGDLLLPGTGRRNILDRMEQLPVSLQVRGNWEDSLWHALHQKLDLTRPSHLYLTRLCYFVLEEIRPEEIDRMQELPLQVLTEVEGLKIAVSHHLPDKNWGRELIHIGEQSYFDRLFEGNDCAVAVYGHIHQQFLRYGTQGQLIINPGSIGQPFFLDSALRQDLRAQYAILEIDETGLADVDLRRVAYDVEQELRLARE
;
A
#
# COMPACT_ATOMS: atom_id res chain seq x y z
N VAL A 1 -2.70 -3.62 1.06
CA VAL A 1 -3.25 -4.95 1.38
C VAL A 1 -4.74 -4.99 1.07
N HIS A 2 -5.46 -3.91 1.41
CA HIS A 2 -6.88 -3.76 1.16
C HIS A 2 -7.77 -4.85 1.77
N GLY A 3 -7.44 -5.30 2.96
CA GLY A 3 -8.24 -6.31 3.67
C GLY A 3 -8.24 -7.71 3.04
N ASN A 4 -7.37 -8.00 2.09
CA ASN A 4 -7.25 -9.33 1.48
C ASN A 4 -6.25 -10.17 2.25
N SER A 5 -6.74 -10.89 3.26
CA SER A 5 -5.88 -11.71 4.13
C SER A 5 -5.30 -12.93 3.39
N THR A 6 -6.05 -13.54 2.49
CA THR A 6 -5.59 -14.68 1.71
C THR A 6 -4.42 -14.31 0.80
N ALA A 7 -4.51 -13.14 0.14
CA ALA A 7 -3.42 -12.63 -0.69
C ALA A 7 -2.20 -12.21 0.16
N LEU A 8 -2.42 -11.62 1.34
CA LEU A 8 -1.35 -11.25 2.25
C LEU A 8 -0.54 -12.48 2.68
N GLU A 9 -1.19 -13.55 3.12
CA GLU A 9 -0.48 -14.77 3.54
C GLU A 9 0.31 -15.41 2.39
N ALA A 10 -0.23 -15.40 1.16
CA ALA A 10 0.50 -15.89 0.00
C ALA A 10 1.76 -15.05 -0.29
N VAL A 11 1.65 -13.73 -0.19
CA VAL A 11 2.80 -12.82 -0.36
C VAL A 11 3.84 -13.04 0.73
N LEU A 12 3.42 -13.20 1.99
CA LEU A 12 4.34 -13.43 3.11
C LEU A 12 5.08 -14.76 2.97
N ALA A 13 4.41 -15.82 2.54
CA ALA A 13 5.04 -17.11 2.27
C ALA A 13 6.07 -17.04 1.13
N ASP A 14 5.75 -16.28 0.07
CA ASP A 14 6.67 -16.06 -1.03
C ASP A 14 7.88 -15.20 -0.56
N ALA A 15 7.66 -14.12 0.18
CA ALA A 15 8.70 -13.27 0.73
C ALA A 15 9.66 -14.04 1.68
N GLU A 16 9.10 -14.93 2.53
CA GLU A 16 9.90 -15.81 3.38
C GLU A 16 10.79 -16.74 2.54
N SER A 17 10.27 -17.31 1.45
CA SER A 17 11.04 -18.16 0.54
C SER A 17 12.17 -17.40 -0.16
N GLN A 18 12.02 -16.07 -0.32
CA GLN A 18 13.03 -15.16 -0.86
C GLN A 18 13.95 -14.58 0.22
N GLN A 19 13.82 -15.03 1.47
CA GLN A 19 14.65 -14.59 2.60
C GLN A 19 14.53 -13.08 2.90
N VAL A 20 13.35 -12.49 2.66
CA VAL A 20 13.07 -11.10 3.02
C VAL A 20 13.21 -10.91 4.53
N THR A 21 13.95 -9.87 4.94
CA THR A 21 14.32 -9.62 6.34
C THR A 21 13.55 -8.48 6.98
N ASP A 22 12.91 -7.62 6.17
CA ASP A 22 12.18 -6.42 6.62
C ASP A 22 10.97 -6.13 5.72
N TYR A 23 9.93 -5.50 6.28
CA TYR A 23 8.71 -5.19 5.54
C TYR A 23 8.34 -3.71 5.66
N TRP A 24 7.95 -3.12 4.52
CA TRP A 24 7.43 -1.76 4.42
C TRP A 24 5.98 -1.79 3.93
N PHE A 25 5.07 -1.17 4.67
CA PHE A 25 3.67 -1.07 4.30
C PHE A 25 3.33 0.35 3.83
N LEU A 26 2.83 0.43 2.59
CA LEU A 26 2.59 1.69 1.89
C LEU A 26 1.16 2.21 2.08
N GLY A 27 0.50 1.86 3.19
CA GLY A 27 -0.88 2.25 3.49
C GLY A 27 -1.95 1.33 2.90
N ASP A 28 -3.21 1.70 3.10
CA ASP A 28 -4.40 0.98 2.65
C ASP A 28 -4.42 -0.49 3.14
N LEU A 29 -4.37 -0.65 4.47
CA LEU A 29 -4.19 -1.96 5.08
C LEU A 29 -5.48 -2.79 5.09
N LEU A 30 -6.61 -2.24 5.59
CA LEU A 30 -7.79 -3.01 5.93
C LEU A 30 -8.88 -3.03 4.85
N LEU A 31 -9.22 -1.90 4.25
CA LEU A 31 -10.41 -1.77 3.40
C LEU A 31 -10.07 -1.76 1.90
N PRO A 32 -11.05 -2.16 1.04
CA PRO A 32 -12.43 -2.59 1.30
C PRO A 32 -12.62 -4.11 1.47
N GLY A 33 -11.57 -4.91 1.61
CA GLY A 33 -11.65 -6.35 1.77
C GLY A 33 -12.18 -6.80 3.14
N THR A 34 -12.18 -8.11 3.37
CA THR A 34 -12.83 -8.75 4.52
C THR A 34 -11.93 -8.88 5.75
N GLY A 35 -10.62 -8.85 5.56
CA GLY A 35 -9.65 -9.00 6.64
C GLY A 35 -9.65 -7.78 7.57
N ARG A 36 -9.66 -8.05 8.86
CA ARG A 36 -9.73 -7.05 9.94
C ARG A 36 -8.69 -7.36 11.01
N ARG A 37 -9.09 -7.95 12.13
CA ARG A 37 -8.22 -8.31 13.25
C ARG A 37 -7.07 -9.21 12.82
N ASN A 38 -7.35 -10.22 12.01
CA ASN A 38 -6.35 -11.16 11.51
C ASN A 38 -5.21 -10.48 10.74
N ILE A 39 -5.49 -9.40 10.02
CA ILE A 39 -4.44 -8.62 9.33
C ILE A 39 -3.60 -7.85 10.34
N LEU A 40 -4.21 -7.16 11.32
CA LEU A 40 -3.46 -6.42 12.33
C LEU A 40 -2.57 -7.36 13.16
N ASP A 41 -3.13 -8.48 13.63
CA ASP A 41 -2.39 -9.48 14.41
C ASP A 41 -1.21 -10.05 13.59
N ARG A 42 -1.41 -10.21 12.27
CA ARG A 42 -0.33 -10.66 11.39
C ARG A 42 0.78 -9.62 11.24
N MET A 43 0.39 -8.34 11.08
CA MET A 43 1.34 -7.23 11.02
C MET A 43 2.21 -7.12 12.28
N GLU A 44 1.63 -7.33 13.47
CA GLU A 44 2.35 -7.30 14.74
C GLU A 44 3.41 -8.41 14.86
N GLN A 45 3.28 -9.50 14.10
CA GLN A 45 4.22 -10.62 14.09
C GLN A 45 5.38 -10.45 13.10
N LEU A 46 5.32 -9.45 12.22
CA LEU A 46 6.33 -9.22 11.19
C LEU A 46 7.36 -8.18 11.62
N PRO A 47 8.60 -8.28 11.15
CA PRO A 47 9.60 -7.24 11.31
C PRO A 47 9.29 -6.04 10.39
N VAL A 48 8.23 -5.30 10.73
CA VAL A 48 7.82 -4.11 9.97
C VAL A 48 8.58 -2.90 10.49
N SER A 49 9.48 -2.35 9.70
CA SER A 49 10.27 -1.17 10.07
C SER A 49 9.64 0.14 9.61
N LEU A 50 8.73 0.10 8.61
CA LEU A 50 8.17 1.30 8.02
C LEU A 50 6.70 1.12 7.65
N GLN A 51 5.90 2.14 8.01
CA GLN A 51 4.50 2.26 7.58
C GLN A 51 4.18 3.71 7.25
N VAL A 52 3.39 3.91 6.19
CA VAL A 52 2.83 5.22 5.82
C VAL A 52 1.30 5.13 5.74
N ARG A 53 0.65 6.28 5.90
CA ARG A 53 -0.81 6.41 5.88
C ARG A 53 -1.34 6.42 4.46
N GLY A 54 -2.27 5.51 4.14
CA GLY A 54 -3.04 5.51 2.91
C GLY A 54 -4.33 6.33 2.99
N ASN A 55 -5.04 6.41 1.89
CA ASN A 55 -6.32 7.15 1.84
C ASN A 55 -7.48 6.37 2.46
N TRP A 56 -7.38 5.06 2.59
CA TRP A 56 -8.38 4.26 3.28
C TRP A 56 -8.30 4.41 4.80
N GLU A 57 -7.11 4.61 5.38
CA GLU A 57 -6.95 4.98 6.77
C GLU A 57 -7.66 6.32 7.06
N ASP A 58 -7.48 7.35 6.21
CA ASP A 58 -8.19 8.62 6.31
C ASP A 58 -9.71 8.45 6.18
N SER A 59 -10.15 7.63 5.22
CA SER A 59 -11.59 7.38 4.99
C SER A 59 -12.23 6.69 6.18
N LEU A 60 -11.56 5.71 6.78
CA LEU A 60 -12.01 4.97 7.95
C LEU A 60 -12.11 5.91 9.18
N TRP A 61 -11.08 6.73 9.40
CA TRP A 61 -11.08 7.72 10.48
C TRP A 61 -12.17 8.77 10.32
N HIS A 62 -12.38 9.30 9.11
CA HIS A 62 -13.48 10.24 8.84
C HIS A 62 -14.85 9.61 9.09
N ALA A 63 -15.04 8.34 8.75
CA ALA A 63 -16.28 7.61 9.01
C ALA A 63 -16.50 7.40 10.52
N LEU A 64 -15.47 6.96 11.25
CA LEU A 64 -15.51 6.78 12.70
C LEU A 64 -15.94 8.07 13.41
N HIS A 65 -15.32 9.20 13.04
CA HIS A 65 -15.57 10.51 13.67
C HIS A 65 -16.75 11.29 13.04
N GLN A 66 -17.61 10.62 12.26
CA GLN A 66 -18.83 11.19 11.65
C GLN A 66 -18.56 12.47 10.81
N LYS A 67 -17.43 12.55 10.15
CA LYS A 67 -17.03 13.67 9.30
C LYS A 67 -17.47 13.52 7.85
N LEU A 68 -18.18 12.43 7.52
CA LEU A 68 -18.67 12.16 6.17
C LEU A 68 -20.08 12.72 5.96
N ASP A 69 -20.31 13.28 4.78
CA ASP A 69 -21.63 13.73 4.33
C ASP A 69 -22.46 12.52 3.86
N LEU A 70 -23.37 12.03 4.72
CA LEU A 70 -24.19 10.84 4.45
C LEU A 70 -25.23 11.02 3.35
N THR A 71 -25.42 12.24 2.81
CA THR A 71 -26.24 12.45 1.61
C THR A 71 -25.55 11.93 0.34
N ARG A 72 -24.25 11.71 0.39
CA ARG A 72 -23.46 11.17 -0.72
C ARG A 72 -23.38 9.63 -0.62
N PRO A 73 -23.78 8.88 -1.67
CA PRO A 73 -23.76 7.41 -1.64
C PRO A 73 -22.39 6.81 -1.31
N SER A 74 -21.30 7.41 -1.80
CA SER A 74 -19.93 6.97 -1.51
C SER A 74 -19.58 7.10 -0.03
N HIS A 75 -20.01 8.17 0.64
CA HIS A 75 -19.77 8.37 2.07
C HIS A 75 -20.63 7.43 2.93
N LEU A 76 -21.86 7.16 2.50
CA LEU A 76 -22.69 6.14 3.16
C LEU A 76 -22.05 4.74 3.06
N TYR A 77 -21.49 4.40 1.90
CA TYR A 77 -20.76 3.16 1.69
C TYR A 77 -19.53 3.07 2.63
N LEU A 78 -18.70 4.11 2.67
CA LEU A 78 -17.54 4.19 3.57
C LEU A 78 -17.94 4.04 5.05
N THR A 79 -19.03 4.68 5.46
CA THR A 79 -19.56 4.56 6.84
C THR A 79 -19.96 3.12 7.16
N ARG A 80 -20.59 2.41 6.24
CA ARG A 80 -20.95 0.99 6.43
C ARG A 80 -19.71 0.09 6.53
N LEU A 81 -18.70 0.33 5.71
CA LEU A 81 -17.42 -0.36 5.81
C LEU A 81 -16.73 -0.07 7.17
N CYS A 82 -16.82 1.15 7.67
CA CYS A 82 -16.29 1.49 8.99
C CYS A 82 -16.99 0.66 10.09
N TYR A 83 -18.31 0.55 10.07
CA TYR A 83 -19.03 -0.29 11.04
C TYR A 83 -18.62 -1.75 10.97
N PHE A 84 -18.42 -2.29 9.77
CA PHE A 84 -17.89 -3.63 9.59
C PHE A 84 -16.49 -3.80 10.21
N VAL A 85 -15.61 -2.83 10.05
CA VAL A 85 -14.27 -2.85 10.68
C VAL A 85 -14.37 -2.80 12.21
N LEU A 86 -15.26 -1.94 12.75
CA LEU A 86 -15.45 -1.76 14.19
C LEU A 86 -16.03 -2.98 14.92
N GLU A 87 -16.52 -4.00 14.23
CA GLU A 87 -16.88 -5.27 14.86
C GLU A 87 -15.68 -5.99 15.50
N GLU A 88 -14.47 -5.75 15.00
CA GLU A 88 -13.25 -6.42 15.47
C GLU A 88 -12.11 -5.45 15.82
N ILE A 89 -12.11 -4.23 15.27
CA ILE A 89 -11.05 -3.23 15.45
C ILE A 89 -11.55 -2.13 16.39
N ARG A 90 -10.76 -1.80 17.40
CA ARG A 90 -11.10 -0.76 18.37
C ARG A 90 -10.92 0.64 17.77
N PRO A 91 -11.73 1.63 18.15
CA PRO A 91 -11.60 3.01 17.69
C PRO A 91 -10.17 3.58 17.85
N GLU A 92 -9.50 3.28 18.96
CA GLU A 92 -8.15 3.78 19.25
C GLU A 92 -7.10 3.22 18.30
N GLU A 93 -7.34 2.07 17.69
CA GLU A 93 -6.46 1.50 16.67
C GLU A 93 -6.61 2.24 15.34
N ILE A 94 -7.83 2.67 15.01
CA ILE A 94 -8.10 3.53 13.84
C ILE A 94 -7.46 4.91 14.03
N ASP A 95 -7.56 5.48 15.24
CA ASP A 95 -6.91 6.75 15.56
C ASP A 95 -5.38 6.66 15.40
N ARG A 96 -4.76 5.56 15.84
CA ARG A 96 -3.31 5.32 15.64
C ARG A 96 -2.94 5.17 14.17
N MET A 97 -3.77 4.55 13.34
CA MET A 97 -3.52 4.48 11.89
C MET A 97 -3.54 5.88 11.25
N GLN A 98 -4.38 6.79 11.76
CA GLN A 98 -4.43 8.18 11.31
C GLN A 98 -3.17 8.97 11.66
N GLU A 99 -2.45 8.58 12.71
CA GLU A 99 -1.18 9.21 13.13
C GLU A 99 0.01 8.82 12.27
N LEU A 100 -0.11 7.78 11.43
CA LEU A 100 0.96 7.38 10.52
C LEU A 100 1.34 8.53 9.57
N PRO A 101 2.64 8.70 9.27
CA PRO A 101 3.11 9.78 8.39
C PRO A 101 2.63 9.59 6.95
N LEU A 102 2.51 10.68 6.20
CA LEU A 102 2.25 10.65 4.75
C LEU A 102 3.50 10.22 3.97
N GLN A 103 4.68 10.59 4.47
CA GLN A 103 5.98 10.22 3.90
C GLN A 103 6.96 9.89 5.02
N VAL A 104 7.81 8.91 4.77
CA VAL A 104 9.00 8.61 5.57
C VAL A 104 10.23 8.74 4.68
N LEU A 105 11.25 9.44 5.17
CA LEU A 105 12.58 9.43 4.58
C LEU A 105 13.43 8.47 5.41
N THR A 106 13.99 7.45 4.78
CA THR A 106 14.80 6.44 5.44
C THR A 106 16.15 6.26 4.73
N GLU A 107 17.08 5.63 5.40
CA GLU A 107 18.39 5.30 4.83
C GLU A 107 18.73 3.85 5.18
N VAL A 108 19.07 3.07 4.17
CA VAL A 108 19.49 1.65 4.30
C VAL A 108 20.82 1.50 3.58
N GLU A 109 21.85 1.04 4.26
CA GLU A 109 23.22 0.88 3.73
C GLU A 109 23.73 2.12 2.95
N GLY A 110 23.40 3.33 3.45
CA GLY A 110 23.76 4.60 2.81
C GLY A 110 22.87 5.04 1.65
N LEU A 111 21.93 4.21 1.22
CA LEU A 111 20.93 4.57 0.20
C LEU A 111 19.75 5.31 0.82
N LYS A 112 19.54 6.56 0.41
CA LYS A 112 18.41 7.38 0.87
C LYS A 112 17.17 7.10 0.05
N ILE A 113 16.06 6.81 0.72
CA ILE A 113 14.80 6.37 0.12
C ILE A 113 13.64 7.18 0.69
N ALA A 114 12.82 7.73 -0.21
CA ALA A 114 11.55 8.36 0.15
C ALA A 114 10.40 7.34 0.00
N VAL A 115 9.62 7.14 1.05
CA VAL A 115 8.51 6.20 1.05
C VAL A 115 7.22 6.93 1.37
N SER A 116 6.19 6.79 0.51
CA SER A 116 4.90 7.46 0.69
C SER A 116 3.77 6.59 0.15
N HIS A 117 2.52 6.90 0.53
CA HIS A 117 1.38 6.26 -0.12
C HIS A 117 1.13 6.85 -1.51
N HIS A 118 1.18 8.16 -1.64
CA HIS A 118 1.05 8.89 -2.91
C HIS A 118 2.09 10.01 -2.97
N LEU A 119 1.71 11.27 -2.96
CA LEU A 119 2.65 12.40 -2.90
C LEU A 119 3.10 12.67 -1.45
N PRO A 120 4.21 13.39 -1.23
CA PRO A 120 4.69 13.69 0.12
C PRO A 120 3.70 14.44 1.02
N ASP A 121 2.84 15.25 0.41
CA ASP A 121 1.88 16.13 1.07
C ASP A 121 0.44 15.61 1.08
N LYS A 122 0.16 14.50 0.37
CA LYS A 122 -1.17 13.89 0.31
C LYS A 122 -1.13 12.41 -0.08
N ASN A 123 -2.09 11.63 0.43
CA ASN A 123 -2.17 10.19 0.21
C ASN A 123 -3.18 9.75 -0.86
N TRP A 124 -3.76 10.65 -1.64
CA TRP A 124 -4.72 10.34 -2.70
C TRP A 124 -4.56 11.25 -3.91
N GLY A 125 -5.02 10.80 -5.08
CA GLY A 125 -5.00 11.56 -6.31
C GLY A 125 -4.79 10.67 -7.54
N ARG A 126 -4.65 11.31 -8.69
CA ARG A 126 -4.41 10.64 -9.98
C ARG A 126 -3.11 11.07 -10.64
N GLU A 127 -2.32 11.87 -9.96
CA GLU A 127 -1.11 12.48 -10.50
C GLU A 127 -0.04 11.45 -10.85
N LEU A 128 0.10 10.44 -10.00
CA LEU A 128 1.16 9.42 -10.12
C LEU A 128 0.72 8.14 -10.87
N ILE A 129 -0.32 8.21 -11.70
CA ILE A 129 -0.64 7.09 -12.61
C ILE A 129 0.49 6.92 -13.63
N HIS A 130 0.70 5.69 -14.13
CA HIS A 130 1.85 5.36 -15.00
C HIS A 130 1.99 6.26 -16.25
N ILE A 131 0.90 6.86 -16.73
CA ILE A 131 0.86 7.84 -17.84
C ILE A 131 0.88 9.30 -17.37
N GLY A 132 1.06 9.54 -16.06
CA GLY A 132 1.09 10.87 -15.47
C GLY A 132 2.30 11.69 -15.96
N GLU A 133 2.17 13.01 -15.86
CA GLU A 133 3.23 13.93 -16.24
C GLU A 133 4.49 13.75 -15.36
N GLN A 134 5.67 13.89 -15.96
CA GLN A 134 6.95 13.73 -15.26
C GLN A 134 7.07 14.65 -14.05
N SER A 135 6.60 15.87 -14.15
CA SER A 135 6.62 16.87 -13.07
C SER A 135 5.95 16.40 -11.78
N TYR A 136 4.91 15.57 -11.87
CA TYR A 136 4.27 14.99 -10.68
C TYR A 136 5.16 13.94 -10.01
N PHE A 137 5.85 13.13 -10.80
CA PHE A 137 6.76 12.13 -10.26
C PHE A 137 8.00 12.75 -9.59
N ASP A 138 8.49 13.85 -10.14
CA ASP A 138 9.62 14.58 -9.57
C ASP A 138 9.30 15.18 -8.18
N ARG A 139 8.01 15.41 -7.88
CA ARG A 139 7.57 15.84 -6.54
C ARG A 139 7.82 14.82 -5.43
N LEU A 140 8.01 13.54 -5.75
CA LEU A 140 8.39 12.52 -4.76
C LEU A 140 9.74 12.83 -4.10
N PHE A 141 10.57 13.61 -4.77
CA PHE A 141 11.89 14.03 -4.31
C PHE A 141 11.92 15.49 -3.84
N GLU A 142 10.78 16.15 -3.74
CA GLU A 142 10.70 17.56 -3.37
C GLU A 142 11.14 17.76 -1.90
N GLY A 143 12.16 18.59 -1.69
CA GLY A 143 12.68 18.88 -0.36
C GLY A 143 13.56 17.78 0.26
N ASN A 144 13.97 16.75 -0.51
CA ASN A 144 14.86 15.70 -0.06
C ASN A 144 15.93 15.37 -1.12
N ASP A 145 16.96 14.59 -0.73
CA ASP A 145 18.07 14.15 -1.57
C ASP A 145 18.06 12.62 -1.80
N CYS A 146 16.89 12.01 -1.76
CA CYS A 146 16.73 10.57 -1.96
C CYS A 146 17.05 10.14 -3.39
N ALA A 147 17.70 9.01 -3.54
CA ALA A 147 17.98 8.39 -4.83
C ALA A 147 16.84 7.49 -5.33
N VAL A 148 16.00 7.03 -4.41
CA VAL A 148 14.87 6.13 -4.68
C VAL A 148 13.62 6.69 -4.03
N ALA A 149 12.48 6.57 -4.73
CA ALA A 149 11.16 6.78 -4.16
C ALA A 149 10.28 5.53 -4.34
N VAL A 150 9.65 5.08 -3.26
CA VAL A 150 8.69 3.97 -3.27
C VAL A 150 7.30 4.52 -2.90
N TYR A 151 6.30 4.24 -3.73
CA TYR A 151 4.94 4.70 -3.45
C TYR A 151 3.88 3.68 -3.86
N GLY A 152 2.69 3.75 -3.27
CA GLY A 152 1.56 2.83 -3.48
C GLY A 152 0.43 3.42 -4.33
N HIS A 153 -0.80 3.41 -3.77
CA HIS A 153 -2.04 4.07 -4.18
C HIS A 153 -2.63 3.66 -5.54
N ILE A 154 -1.84 3.62 -6.59
CA ILE A 154 -2.37 3.42 -7.96
C ILE A 154 -2.51 1.95 -8.36
N HIS A 155 -2.05 1.02 -7.51
CA HIS A 155 -2.16 -0.44 -7.70
C HIS A 155 -1.55 -0.99 -8.99
N GLN A 156 -0.58 -0.29 -9.58
CA GLN A 156 0.09 -0.67 -10.82
C GLN A 156 1.57 -0.88 -10.59
N GLN A 157 2.07 -2.08 -10.87
CA GLN A 157 3.49 -2.36 -10.81
C GLN A 157 4.24 -1.68 -11.95
N PHE A 158 5.21 -0.83 -11.63
CA PHE A 158 6.15 -0.30 -12.62
C PHE A 158 7.38 0.33 -11.96
N LEU A 159 8.40 0.53 -12.80
CA LEU A 159 9.60 1.32 -12.53
C LEU A 159 9.63 2.54 -13.45
N ARG A 160 10.08 3.66 -12.92
CA ARG A 160 10.24 4.91 -13.68
C ARG A 160 11.44 5.68 -13.15
N TYR A 161 11.99 6.58 -13.95
CA TYR A 161 13.02 7.51 -13.50
C TYR A 161 12.48 8.91 -13.34
N GLY A 162 12.91 9.61 -12.31
CA GLY A 162 12.78 11.05 -12.13
C GLY A 162 13.66 11.81 -13.13
N THR A 163 13.40 13.12 -13.30
CA THR A 163 14.15 13.96 -14.25
C THR A 163 15.66 14.00 -13.96
N GLN A 164 16.07 13.82 -12.70
CA GLN A 164 17.47 13.81 -12.30
C GLN A 164 18.07 12.38 -12.24
N GLY A 165 17.36 11.37 -12.74
CA GLY A 165 17.81 9.99 -12.77
C GLY A 165 17.53 9.16 -11.52
N GLN A 166 16.78 9.71 -10.54
CA GLN A 166 16.33 8.96 -9.37
C GLN A 166 15.38 7.83 -9.80
N LEU A 167 15.37 6.71 -9.08
CA LEU A 167 14.48 5.60 -9.34
C LEU A 167 13.14 5.75 -8.60
N ILE A 168 12.06 5.50 -9.28
CA ILE A 168 10.69 5.51 -8.74
C ILE A 168 10.10 4.12 -8.89
N ILE A 169 9.57 3.56 -7.79
CA ILE A 169 9.08 2.20 -7.71
C ILE A 169 7.62 2.22 -7.25
N ASN A 170 6.73 1.55 -7.98
CA ASN A 170 5.42 1.19 -7.46
C ASN A 170 5.31 -0.34 -7.42
N PRO A 171 5.11 -0.95 -6.25
CA PRO A 171 5.05 -2.40 -6.09
C PRO A 171 3.73 -3.02 -6.57
N GLY A 172 2.74 -2.22 -6.96
CA GLY A 172 1.39 -2.68 -7.23
C GLY A 172 0.52 -2.78 -5.97
N SER A 173 -0.35 -3.77 -5.91
CA SER A 173 -1.25 -3.99 -4.78
C SER A 173 -1.37 -5.48 -4.46
N ILE A 174 -1.34 -5.81 -3.17
CA ILE A 174 -1.56 -7.19 -2.70
C ILE A 174 -3.01 -7.60 -2.97
N GLY A 175 -3.99 -6.80 -2.52
CA GLY A 175 -5.40 -7.18 -2.56
C GLY A 175 -6.18 -6.67 -3.76
N GLN A 176 -5.69 -5.62 -4.45
CA GLN A 176 -6.43 -4.96 -5.52
C GLN A 176 -5.52 -4.55 -6.70
N PRO A 177 -4.86 -5.49 -7.38
CA PRO A 177 -4.08 -5.16 -8.57
C PRO A 177 -4.95 -4.50 -9.62
N PHE A 178 -4.43 -3.45 -10.26
CA PHE A 178 -5.19 -2.68 -11.25
C PHE A 178 -4.50 -2.68 -12.59
N PHE A 179 -5.28 -2.93 -13.65
CA PHE A 179 -4.84 -2.86 -15.04
C PHE A 179 -5.82 -2.02 -15.87
N LEU A 180 -5.31 -1.12 -16.70
CA LEU A 180 -6.13 -0.33 -17.61
C LEU A 180 -6.71 -1.19 -18.73
N ASP A 181 -5.89 -2.06 -19.32
CA ASP A 181 -6.34 -2.97 -20.38
C ASP A 181 -7.20 -4.09 -19.83
N SER A 182 -8.35 -4.31 -20.47
CA SER A 182 -9.31 -5.32 -20.04
C SER A 182 -8.78 -6.75 -20.17
N ALA A 183 -7.88 -7.03 -21.09
CA ALA A 183 -7.27 -8.36 -21.26
C ALA A 183 -6.34 -8.71 -20.08
N LEU A 184 -5.76 -7.69 -19.42
CA LEU A 184 -4.88 -7.88 -18.27
C LEU A 184 -5.64 -7.95 -16.94
N ARG A 185 -6.91 -7.49 -16.87
CA ARG A 185 -7.71 -7.47 -15.64
C ARG A 185 -8.05 -8.84 -15.06
N GLN A 186 -7.78 -9.91 -15.80
CA GLN A 186 -7.95 -11.27 -15.30
C GLN A 186 -6.78 -11.75 -14.44
N ASP A 187 -5.66 -11.02 -14.41
CA ASP A 187 -4.55 -11.30 -13.52
C ASP A 187 -4.86 -10.76 -12.11
N LEU A 188 -5.33 -11.65 -11.24
CA LEU A 188 -5.69 -11.35 -9.86
C LEU A 188 -4.54 -11.64 -8.88
N ARG A 189 -3.35 -12.01 -9.36
CA ARG A 189 -2.21 -12.31 -8.50
C ARG A 189 -1.86 -11.10 -7.63
N ALA A 190 -1.58 -11.37 -6.36
CA ALA A 190 -1.09 -10.37 -5.41
C ALA A 190 0.25 -9.80 -5.88
N GLN A 191 0.43 -8.49 -5.74
CA GLN A 191 1.63 -7.79 -6.22
C GLN A 191 2.39 -7.17 -5.07
N TYR A 192 3.72 -7.32 -5.09
CA TYR A 192 4.64 -6.65 -4.17
C TYR A 192 6.01 -6.49 -4.82
N ALA A 193 6.94 -5.81 -4.17
CA ALA A 193 8.33 -5.67 -4.64
C ALA A 193 9.30 -6.11 -3.55
N ILE A 194 10.43 -6.69 -3.97
CA ILE A 194 11.61 -6.88 -3.14
C ILE A 194 12.67 -5.88 -3.60
N LEU A 195 13.25 -5.16 -2.65
CA LEU A 195 14.43 -4.33 -2.87
C LEU A 195 15.61 -5.03 -2.20
N GLU A 196 16.63 -5.36 -2.98
CA GLU A 196 17.90 -5.84 -2.46
C GLU A 196 18.86 -4.66 -2.35
N ILE A 197 19.26 -4.36 -1.11
CA ILE A 197 20.14 -3.22 -0.82
C ILE A 197 21.35 -3.75 -0.05
N ASP A 198 22.54 -3.41 -0.51
CA ASP A 198 23.80 -3.78 0.09
C ASP A 198 24.74 -2.57 0.21
N GLU A 199 25.97 -2.78 0.62
CA GLU A 199 27.00 -1.76 0.79
C GLU A 199 27.33 -0.98 -0.51
N THR A 200 26.90 -1.48 -1.68
CA THR A 200 27.08 -0.82 -3.00
C THR A 200 25.83 0.00 -3.40
N GLY A 201 24.75 -0.07 -2.63
CA GLY A 201 23.48 0.60 -2.86
C GLY A 201 22.35 -0.35 -3.24
N LEU A 202 21.46 0.08 -4.16
CA LEU A 202 20.36 -0.75 -4.65
C LEU A 202 20.89 -1.79 -5.66
N ALA A 203 21.00 -3.05 -5.22
CA ALA A 203 21.51 -4.14 -6.03
C ALA A 203 20.45 -4.69 -7.00
N ASP A 204 19.19 -4.84 -6.55
CA ASP A 204 18.09 -5.33 -7.39
C ASP A 204 16.71 -4.79 -6.96
N VAL A 205 15.77 -4.82 -7.91
CA VAL A 205 14.34 -4.56 -7.69
C VAL A 205 13.53 -5.63 -8.37
N ASP A 206 12.97 -6.58 -7.61
CA ASP A 206 12.13 -7.65 -8.13
C ASP A 206 10.64 -7.31 -7.94
N LEU A 207 9.91 -7.08 -9.04
CA LEU A 207 8.46 -6.86 -9.05
C LEU A 207 7.73 -8.19 -9.15
N ARG A 208 7.23 -8.69 -8.04
CA ARG A 208 6.67 -10.04 -7.90
C ARG A 208 5.15 -10.07 -8.03
N ARG A 209 4.65 -11.19 -8.55
CA ARG A 209 3.21 -11.50 -8.64
C ARG A 209 2.94 -12.92 -8.14
N VAL A 210 2.18 -13.03 -7.06
CA VAL A 210 1.96 -14.27 -6.34
C VAL A 210 0.51 -14.72 -6.51
N ALA A 211 0.32 -15.98 -6.92
CA ALA A 211 -1.00 -16.58 -6.95
C ALA A 211 -1.49 -16.89 -5.52
N TYR A 212 -2.77 -16.69 -5.26
CA TYR A 212 -3.42 -17.04 -3.99
C TYR A 212 -4.78 -17.69 -4.25
N ASP A 213 -5.42 -18.25 -3.25
CA ASP A 213 -6.75 -18.85 -3.36
C ASP A 213 -7.85 -17.77 -3.42
N VAL A 214 -8.11 -17.27 -4.63
CA VAL A 214 -9.16 -16.27 -4.89
C VAL A 214 -10.55 -16.78 -4.48
N GLU A 215 -10.84 -18.08 -4.65
CA GLU A 215 -12.13 -18.66 -4.27
C GLU A 215 -12.31 -18.65 -2.75
N GLN A 216 -11.26 -18.82 -1.98
CA GLN A 216 -11.29 -18.65 -0.53
C GLN A 216 -11.64 -17.22 -0.15
N GLU A 217 -10.97 -16.22 -0.74
CA GLU A 217 -11.26 -14.82 -0.47
C GLU A 217 -12.70 -14.45 -0.85
N LEU A 218 -13.20 -14.96 -1.98
CA LEU A 218 -14.59 -14.75 -2.37
C LEU A 218 -15.60 -15.43 -1.43
N ARG A 219 -15.26 -16.56 -0.80
CA ARG A 219 -16.09 -17.17 0.23
C ARG A 219 -16.16 -16.27 1.47
N LEU A 220 -15.02 -15.79 1.96
CA LEU A 220 -14.96 -14.85 3.10
C LEU A 220 -15.77 -13.57 2.85
N ALA A 221 -15.79 -13.08 1.61
CA ALA A 221 -16.55 -11.88 1.27
C ALA A 221 -18.07 -12.10 1.18
N ARG A 222 -18.56 -13.32 1.21
CA ARG A 222 -20.00 -13.67 1.18
C ARG A 222 -20.57 -13.99 2.57
N GLU A 223 -19.73 -14.26 3.53
CA GLU A 223 -20.07 -14.48 4.94
C GLU A 223 -20.27 -13.16 5.69
#